data_7ae464b5a3ea5653f99ee6289c3e82b9
#
_entry.id   7ae464b5a3ea5653f99ee6289c3e82b9
#
_cell.length_a   1.000
_cell.length_b   1.000
_cell.length_c   1.000
_cell.angle_alpha   90.00
_cell.angle_beta   90.00
_cell.angle_gamma   90.00
#
_symmetry.space_group_name_H-M   'P 1'
#
loop_
_entity.id
_entity.type
_entity.pdbx_description
1 polymer ?
#
loop_
_entity_poly.entity_id
_entity_poly.type
_entity_poly.pdbx_seq_one_letter_code
_entity_poly.pdbx_strand_id
1 'polypeptide(L)'
;MNYPKLSSLQSKMYFTPVELQRVLGIKPASIRVLCSRYVKNGIFTRLKNNVYAFSQKWADVSSEELLKAANFLQVPSYISFMTALGIYDMTTQVQRNFTESAALKRSIKYDIKGVAFNYYKLKKRLYFGFVKKDGIFIATPEKALADTLYLYSIGKYRPDLNSLSLGRLDRKELRRIAGRFPLRTQSAINKLLMVRKG
;
A
#
# COMPACT_ATOMS: atom_id res chain seq x y z
N MET A 1 10.31 -29.93 15.79
CA MET A 1 9.73 -28.58 15.70
C MET A 1 8.41 -28.60 16.47
N ASN A 2 8.19 -27.69 17.41
CA ASN A 2 6.98 -27.74 18.26
C ASN A 2 5.81 -27.04 17.53
N TYR A 3 5.33 -27.66 16.43
CA TYR A 3 4.25 -27.16 15.58
C TYR A 3 2.97 -26.76 16.33
N PRO A 4 2.52 -27.49 17.36
CA PRO A 4 1.30 -27.10 18.10
C PRO A 4 1.39 -25.73 18.74
N LYS A 5 2.58 -25.33 19.23
CA LYS A 5 2.77 -24.00 19.85
C LYS A 5 2.75 -22.86 18.84
N LEU A 6 3.03 -23.10 17.57
CA LEU A 6 3.07 -22.08 16.52
C LEU A 6 1.71 -21.91 15.81
N SER A 7 0.74 -22.78 16.04
CA SER A 7 -0.58 -22.76 15.37
C SER A 7 -1.27 -21.40 15.51
N SER A 8 -1.21 -20.79 16.68
CA SER A 8 -1.80 -19.46 16.95
C SER A 8 -1.17 -18.32 16.14
N LEU A 9 0.07 -18.50 15.66
CA LEU A 9 0.75 -17.52 14.78
C LEU A 9 0.61 -17.86 13.30
N GLN A 10 0.32 -19.12 12.95
CA GLN A 10 0.17 -19.53 11.54
C GLN A 10 -1.04 -18.90 10.86
N SER A 11 -2.13 -18.66 11.60
CA SER A 11 -3.33 -17.99 11.11
C SER A 11 -3.15 -16.48 10.98
N LYS A 12 -2.14 -15.90 11.65
CA LYS A 12 -1.88 -14.45 11.56
C LYS A 12 -1.22 -14.10 10.23
N MET A 13 -1.67 -12.98 9.66
CA MET A 13 -1.04 -12.40 8.49
C MET A 13 0.45 -12.08 8.71
N TYR A 14 0.81 -11.63 9.91
CA TYR A 14 2.18 -11.38 10.33
C TYR A 14 2.32 -11.51 11.86
N PHE A 15 3.54 -11.63 12.31
CA PHE A 15 3.91 -11.66 13.72
C PHE A 15 5.27 -10.99 13.95
N THR A 16 5.55 -10.66 15.20
CA THR A 16 6.79 -10.06 15.65
C THR A 16 7.64 -11.09 16.41
N PRO A 17 8.98 -10.87 16.55
CA PRO A 17 9.81 -11.70 17.42
C PRO A 17 9.32 -11.77 18.87
N VAL A 18 8.71 -10.70 19.38
CA VAL A 18 8.15 -10.66 20.73
C VAL A 18 6.97 -11.63 20.89
N GLU A 19 6.07 -11.65 19.90
CA GLU A 19 4.95 -12.61 19.91
C GLU A 19 5.46 -14.05 19.81
N LEU A 20 6.42 -14.29 18.91
CA LEU A 20 7.03 -15.60 18.73
C LEU A 20 7.76 -16.06 20.01
N GLN A 21 8.48 -15.15 20.67
CA GLN A 21 9.14 -15.39 21.95
C GLN A 21 8.14 -15.84 23.03
N ARG A 22 7.03 -15.11 23.14
CA ARG A 22 5.96 -15.41 24.12
C ARG A 22 5.37 -16.80 23.91
N VAL A 23 5.12 -17.16 22.65
CA VAL A 23 4.56 -18.47 22.29
C VAL A 23 5.52 -19.62 22.56
N LEU A 24 6.81 -19.41 22.27
CA LEU A 24 7.82 -20.46 22.43
C LEU A 24 8.44 -20.55 23.84
N GLY A 25 8.31 -19.49 24.65
CA GLY A 25 8.91 -19.44 25.99
C GLY A 25 10.46 -19.39 26.01
N ILE A 26 11.08 -18.85 24.93
CA ILE A 26 12.53 -18.81 24.77
C ILE A 26 13.12 -17.42 25.07
N LYS A 27 14.43 -17.38 25.35
CA LYS A 27 15.13 -16.13 25.68
C LYS A 27 15.16 -15.13 24.50
N PRO A 28 15.14 -13.81 24.74
CA PRO A 28 15.14 -12.77 23.67
C PRO A 28 16.32 -12.89 22.69
N ALA A 29 17.50 -13.22 23.16
CA ALA A 29 18.69 -13.40 22.31
C ALA A 29 18.51 -14.56 21.31
N SER A 30 17.88 -15.63 21.71
CA SER A 30 17.66 -16.82 20.88
C SER A 30 16.61 -16.59 19.80
N ILE A 31 15.64 -15.69 20.03
CA ILE A 31 14.55 -15.46 19.07
C ILE A 31 15.03 -14.84 17.77
N ARG A 32 16.00 -13.92 17.81
CA ARG A 32 16.57 -13.28 16.61
C ARG A 32 17.29 -14.30 15.74
N VAL A 33 18.07 -15.19 16.37
CA VAL A 33 18.78 -16.27 15.68
C VAL A 33 17.78 -17.24 15.07
N LEU A 34 16.72 -17.60 15.80
CA LEU A 34 15.66 -18.46 15.31
C LEU A 34 14.95 -17.83 14.09
N CYS A 35 14.54 -16.57 14.16
CA CYS A 35 13.90 -15.85 13.04
C CYS A 35 14.82 -15.85 11.80
N SER A 36 16.11 -15.53 11.97
CA SER A 36 17.07 -15.53 10.87
C SER A 36 17.22 -16.92 10.23
N ARG A 37 17.35 -17.97 11.05
CA ARG A 37 17.43 -19.35 10.57
C ARG A 37 16.16 -19.77 9.83
N TYR A 38 14.98 -19.42 10.34
CA TYR A 38 13.70 -19.78 9.71
C TYR A 38 13.44 -19.03 8.41
N VAL A 39 13.93 -17.79 8.28
CA VAL A 39 13.94 -17.08 7.02
C VAL A 39 14.86 -17.78 6.01
N LYS A 40 16.10 -18.14 6.43
CA LYS A 40 17.05 -18.86 5.56
C LYS A 40 16.50 -20.21 5.08
N ASN A 41 15.75 -20.90 5.93
CA ASN A 41 15.14 -22.20 5.61
C ASN A 41 13.79 -22.07 4.90
N GLY A 42 13.35 -20.85 4.52
CA GLY A 42 12.10 -20.63 3.79
C GLY A 42 10.81 -20.82 4.61
N ILE A 43 10.92 -21.04 5.95
CA ILE A 43 9.75 -21.22 6.83
C ILE A 43 9.08 -19.88 7.11
N PHE A 44 9.86 -18.81 7.30
CA PHE A 44 9.37 -17.46 7.47
C PHE A 44 9.73 -16.58 6.27
N THR A 45 8.84 -15.68 5.94
CA THR A 45 9.06 -14.56 5.03
C THR A 45 9.23 -13.30 5.88
N ARG A 46 10.34 -12.59 5.72
CA ARG A 46 10.57 -11.31 6.40
C ARG A 46 9.86 -10.21 5.63
N LEU A 47 8.88 -9.56 6.25
CA LEU A 47 8.11 -8.49 5.62
C LEU A 47 8.80 -7.11 5.76
N LYS A 48 9.34 -6.84 6.96
CA LYS A 48 10.23 -5.70 7.27
C LYS A 48 11.05 -6.03 8.51
N ASN A 49 11.80 -5.05 9.03
CA ASN A 49 12.55 -5.26 10.26
C ASN A 49 11.61 -5.65 11.42
N ASN A 50 11.93 -6.76 12.10
CA ASN A 50 11.16 -7.33 13.21
C ASN A 50 9.69 -7.65 12.89
N VAL A 51 9.36 -7.93 11.61
CA VAL A 51 8.02 -8.38 11.19
C VAL A 51 8.16 -9.52 10.20
N TYR A 52 7.50 -10.62 10.48
CA TYR A 52 7.58 -11.86 9.73
C TYR A 52 6.19 -12.43 9.47
N ALA A 53 6.07 -13.23 8.44
CA ALA A 53 4.91 -14.09 8.18
C ALA A 53 5.40 -15.53 8.01
N PHE A 54 4.52 -16.52 8.18
CA PHE A 54 4.78 -17.86 7.67
C PHE A 54 4.81 -17.80 6.15
N SER A 55 5.81 -18.42 5.52
CA SER A 55 5.99 -18.34 4.07
C SER A 55 4.79 -18.90 3.31
N GLN A 56 4.18 -19.97 3.81
CA GLN A 56 2.97 -20.54 3.23
C GLN A 56 1.79 -19.56 3.35
N LYS A 57 1.55 -18.97 4.53
CA LYS A 57 0.49 -17.97 4.71
C LYS A 57 0.70 -16.75 3.80
N TRP A 58 1.95 -16.35 3.57
CA TRP A 58 2.28 -15.25 2.65
C TRP A 58 2.06 -15.63 1.18
N ALA A 59 2.28 -16.90 0.81
CA ALA A 59 2.02 -17.37 -0.56
C ALA A 59 0.50 -17.37 -0.89
N ASP A 60 -0.32 -17.64 0.12
CA ASP A 60 -1.79 -17.69 0.01
C ASP A 60 -2.46 -16.36 0.42
N VAL A 61 -1.69 -15.26 0.47
CA VAL A 61 -2.21 -13.95 0.91
C VAL A 61 -3.24 -13.41 -0.06
N SER A 62 -4.41 -13.02 0.45
CA SER A 62 -5.48 -12.43 -0.36
C SER A 62 -5.16 -10.99 -0.78
N SER A 63 -5.86 -10.49 -1.81
CA SER A 63 -5.74 -9.09 -2.24
C SER A 63 -6.05 -8.11 -1.11
N GLU A 64 -7.05 -8.39 -0.28
CA GLU A 64 -7.41 -7.56 0.88
C GLU A 64 -6.28 -7.55 1.93
N GLU A 65 -5.69 -8.71 2.23
CA GLU A 65 -4.55 -8.82 3.13
C GLU A 65 -3.33 -8.07 2.60
N LEU A 66 -3.11 -8.06 1.27
CA LEU A 66 -2.03 -7.25 0.65
C LEU A 66 -2.24 -5.75 0.87
N LEU A 67 -3.48 -5.25 0.76
CA LEU A 67 -3.79 -3.85 1.07
C LEU A 67 -3.57 -3.52 2.55
N LYS A 68 -3.93 -4.44 3.46
CA LYS A 68 -3.60 -4.32 4.89
C LYS A 68 -2.09 -4.31 5.12
N ALA A 69 -1.34 -5.19 4.41
CA ALA A 69 0.12 -5.20 4.44
C ALA A 69 0.70 -3.86 4.01
N ALA A 70 0.21 -3.29 2.93
CA ALA A 70 0.67 -2.00 2.43
C ALA A 70 0.51 -0.89 3.48
N ASN A 71 -0.57 -0.89 4.26
CA ASN A 71 -0.78 0.13 5.29
C ASN A 71 0.18 -0.01 6.49
N PHE A 72 0.64 -1.22 6.85
CA PHE A 72 1.54 -1.38 7.98
C PHE A 72 3.03 -1.39 7.63
N LEU A 73 3.41 -1.75 6.40
CA LEU A 73 4.82 -1.80 5.99
C LEU A 73 5.50 -0.43 6.09
N GLN A 74 4.79 0.63 5.73
CA GLN A 74 5.25 2.02 5.85
C GLN A 74 4.18 2.87 6.53
N VAL A 75 4.46 3.40 7.73
CA VAL A 75 3.53 4.21 8.53
C VAL A 75 4.11 5.62 8.74
N PRO A 76 3.30 6.67 8.60
CA PRO A 76 1.93 6.67 8.08
C PRO A 76 1.87 6.60 6.55
N SER A 77 0.88 5.89 6.03
CA SER A 77 0.58 5.80 4.61
C SER A 77 -0.90 5.47 4.38
N TYR A 78 -1.37 5.64 3.16
CA TYR A 78 -2.69 5.19 2.69
C TYR A 78 -2.58 4.71 1.24
N ILE A 79 -3.41 3.74 0.85
CA ILE A 79 -3.51 3.26 -0.53
C ILE A 79 -3.96 4.41 -1.42
N SER A 80 -3.29 4.64 -2.55
CA SER A 80 -3.59 5.73 -3.47
C SER A 80 -3.21 5.35 -4.91
N PHE A 81 -3.15 6.36 -5.78
CA PHE A 81 -2.72 6.20 -7.17
C PHE A 81 -3.56 5.19 -7.95
N MET A 82 -2.96 4.49 -8.91
CA MET A 82 -3.66 3.52 -9.74
C MET A 82 -4.24 2.36 -8.94
N THR A 83 -3.63 1.98 -7.81
CA THR A 83 -4.20 0.93 -6.94
C THR A 83 -5.54 1.35 -6.34
N ALA A 84 -5.65 2.56 -5.79
CA ALA A 84 -6.93 3.04 -5.27
C ALA A 84 -7.96 3.24 -6.40
N LEU A 85 -7.54 3.79 -7.53
CA LEU A 85 -8.41 3.96 -8.71
C LEU A 85 -8.93 2.61 -9.22
N GLY A 86 -8.11 1.56 -9.19
CA GLY A 86 -8.53 0.20 -9.52
C GLY A 86 -9.59 -0.36 -8.57
N ILE A 87 -9.43 -0.12 -7.26
CA ILE A 87 -10.41 -0.56 -6.23
C ILE A 87 -11.78 0.12 -6.42
N TYR A 88 -11.80 1.33 -7.00
CA TYR A 88 -13.01 2.06 -7.33
C TYR A 88 -13.52 1.81 -8.77
N ASP A 89 -12.97 0.83 -9.48
CA ASP A 89 -13.29 0.51 -10.89
C ASP A 89 -13.10 1.72 -11.84
N MET A 90 -12.10 2.54 -11.56
CA MET A 90 -11.80 3.74 -12.35
C MET A 90 -10.61 3.56 -13.29
N THR A 91 -10.10 2.36 -13.43
CA THR A 91 -9.08 2.00 -14.41
C THR A 91 -9.30 0.59 -14.91
N THR A 92 -8.99 0.37 -16.19
CA THR A 92 -9.00 -0.96 -16.80
C THR A 92 -7.72 -1.76 -16.49
N GLN A 93 -6.71 -1.12 -15.89
CA GLN A 93 -5.47 -1.78 -15.51
C GLN A 93 -5.66 -2.61 -14.24
N VAL A 94 -5.52 -3.92 -14.35
CA VAL A 94 -5.50 -4.84 -13.22
C VAL A 94 -4.08 -4.91 -12.65
N GLN A 95 -3.89 -4.39 -11.46
CA GLN A 95 -2.60 -4.50 -10.74
C GLN A 95 -2.57 -5.81 -9.95
N ARG A 96 -1.76 -6.78 -10.42
CA ARG A 96 -1.51 -8.03 -9.70
C ARG A 96 -0.18 -7.94 -8.97
N ASN A 97 -0.15 -8.39 -7.71
CA ASN A 97 1.07 -8.40 -6.88
C ASN A 97 1.79 -7.05 -6.80
N PHE A 98 1.04 -5.97 -6.89
CA PHE A 98 1.57 -4.61 -6.91
C PHE A 98 0.61 -3.66 -6.18
N THR A 99 1.13 -2.84 -5.28
CA THR A 99 0.34 -1.89 -4.49
C THR A 99 1.05 -0.55 -4.42
N GLU A 100 0.31 0.52 -4.60
CA GLU A 100 0.79 1.90 -4.52
C GLU A 100 0.15 2.64 -3.35
N SER A 101 0.97 3.34 -2.61
CA SER A 101 0.55 4.09 -1.43
C SER A 101 1.20 5.47 -1.38
N ALA A 102 0.43 6.44 -0.93
CA ALA A 102 0.95 7.74 -0.53
C ALA A 102 1.52 7.64 0.89
N ALA A 103 2.72 8.16 1.12
CA ALA A 103 3.40 8.11 2.41
C ALA A 103 3.85 9.49 2.85
N LEU A 104 3.94 9.71 4.17
CA LEU A 104 4.37 10.98 4.73
C LEU A 104 5.90 11.06 4.89
N LYS A 105 6.55 9.95 5.28
CA LYS A 105 7.97 9.97 5.69
C LYS A 105 8.93 9.95 4.50
N ARG A 106 8.81 8.97 3.61
CA ARG A 106 9.75 8.75 2.49
C ARG A 106 9.09 7.96 1.35
N SER A 107 9.65 8.13 0.15
CA SER A 107 9.39 7.19 -0.94
C SER A 107 10.29 5.96 -0.74
N ILE A 108 9.71 4.78 -0.85
CA ILE A 108 10.41 3.50 -0.71
C ILE A 108 9.64 2.43 -1.46
N LYS A 109 10.36 1.41 -1.93
CA LYS A 109 9.80 0.21 -2.52
C LYS A 109 10.18 -0.99 -1.65
N TYR A 110 9.23 -1.85 -1.38
CA TYR A 110 9.47 -3.20 -0.87
C TYR A 110 9.11 -4.20 -1.95
N ASP A 111 9.94 -5.23 -2.09
CA ASP A 111 9.63 -6.43 -2.85
C ASP A 111 9.68 -7.61 -1.86
N ILE A 112 8.56 -8.29 -1.70
CA ILE A 112 8.42 -9.38 -0.75
C ILE A 112 7.89 -10.59 -1.50
N LYS A 113 8.82 -11.49 -1.91
CA LYS A 113 8.47 -12.72 -2.64
C LYS A 113 7.64 -12.43 -3.91
N GLY A 114 8.05 -11.44 -4.70
CA GLY A 114 7.39 -11.07 -5.95
C GLY A 114 6.17 -10.17 -5.78
N VAL A 115 5.86 -9.73 -4.56
CA VAL A 115 4.83 -8.71 -4.31
C VAL A 115 5.50 -7.37 -4.09
N ALA A 116 5.19 -6.39 -4.93
CA ALA A 116 5.76 -5.05 -4.88
C ALA A 116 4.85 -4.07 -4.14
N PHE A 117 5.41 -3.33 -3.19
CA PHE A 117 4.75 -2.25 -2.45
C PHE A 117 5.50 -0.95 -2.69
N ASN A 118 4.92 -0.05 -3.46
CA ASN A 118 5.52 1.23 -3.79
C ASN A 118 4.91 2.36 -2.95
N TYR A 119 5.77 3.10 -2.28
CA TYR A 119 5.37 4.26 -1.48
C TYR A 119 5.95 5.52 -2.06
N TYR A 120 5.08 6.49 -2.33
CA TYR A 120 5.47 7.81 -2.82
C TYR A 120 5.26 8.84 -1.72
N LYS A 121 6.33 9.55 -1.36
CA LYS A 121 6.25 10.62 -0.37
C LYS A 121 5.47 11.79 -0.91
N LEU A 122 4.46 12.21 -0.17
CA LEU A 122 3.75 13.47 -0.37
C LEU A 122 4.22 14.55 0.62
N LYS A 123 4.10 15.83 0.23
CA LYS A 123 4.26 16.95 1.17
C LYS A 123 3.17 16.88 2.24
N LYS A 124 3.49 17.24 3.50
CA LYS A 124 2.57 17.17 4.65
C LYS A 124 1.20 17.82 4.37
N ARG A 125 1.18 18.98 3.70
CA ARG A 125 -0.04 19.70 3.32
C ARG A 125 -0.94 18.93 2.33
N LEU A 126 -0.40 17.95 1.61
CA LEU A 126 -1.11 17.11 0.66
C LEU A 126 -1.51 15.74 1.23
N TYR A 127 -1.18 15.47 2.50
CA TYR A 127 -1.50 14.22 3.18
C TYR A 127 -2.88 14.32 3.86
N PHE A 128 -3.95 14.16 3.07
CA PHE A 128 -5.36 14.26 3.46
C PHE A 128 -6.24 13.53 2.45
N GLY A 129 -7.57 13.51 2.63
CA GLY A 129 -8.54 12.99 1.66
C GLY A 129 -8.51 11.47 1.52
N PHE A 130 -8.23 10.77 2.60
CA PHE A 130 -8.33 9.33 2.72
C PHE A 130 -9.27 8.95 3.86
N VAL A 131 -9.84 7.77 3.76
CA VAL A 131 -10.77 7.20 4.74
C VAL A 131 -10.25 5.86 5.25
N LYS A 132 -10.75 5.40 6.37
CA LYS A 132 -10.54 4.03 6.85
C LYS A 132 -11.76 3.20 6.47
N LYS A 133 -11.57 2.22 5.59
CA LYS A 133 -12.59 1.28 5.16
C LYS A 133 -12.07 -0.14 5.36
N ASP A 134 -12.81 -1.00 6.03
CA ASP A 134 -12.48 -2.42 6.30
C ASP A 134 -11.05 -2.59 6.89
N GLY A 135 -10.66 -1.65 7.77
CA GLY A 135 -9.35 -1.64 8.39
C GLY A 135 -8.21 -1.10 7.52
N ILE A 136 -8.49 -0.66 6.29
CA ILE A 136 -7.52 -0.15 5.32
C ILE A 136 -7.67 1.35 5.19
N PHE A 137 -6.55 2.11 5.25
CA PHE A 137 -6.52 3.52 4.89
C PHE A 137 -6.37 3.65 3.38
N ILE A 138 -7.36 4.26 2.73
CA ILE A 138 -7.42 4.41 1.28
C ILE A 138 -7.87 5.83 0.89
N ALA A 139 -7.26 6.40 -0.13
CA ALA A 139 -7.69 7.68 -0.71
C ALA A 139 -9.13 7.59 -1.24
N THR A 140 -9.88 8.70 -1.20
CA THR A 140 -11.11 8.80 -2.00
C THR A 140 -10.77 8.77 -3.50
N PRO A 141 -11.71 8.46 -4.39
CA PRO A 141 -11.46 8.42 -5.84
C PRO A 141 -10.82 9.73 -6.36
N GLU A 142 -11.37 10.86 -5.94
CA GLU A 142 -10.91 12.19 -6.33
C GLU A 142 -9.50 12.48 -5.82
N LYS A 143 -9.22 12.04 -4.58
CA LYS A 143 -7.90 12.19 -3.97
C LYS A 143 -6.86 11.31 -4.64
N ALA A 144 -7.20 10.05 -4.95
CA ALA A 144 -6.32 9.13 -5.66
C ALA A 144 -5.92 9.69 -7.04
N LEU A 145 -6.89 10.26 -7.78
CA LEU A 145 -6.61 10.94 -9.04
C LEU A 145 -5.74 12.17 -8.85
N ALA A 146 -6.03 13.01 -7.85
CA ALA A 146 -5.23 14.20 -7.57
C ALA A 146 -3.79 13.86 -7.17
N ASP A 147 -3.57 12.81 -6.38
CA ASP A 147 -2.23 12.31 -6.04
C ASP A 147 -1.49 11.80 -7.27
N THR A 148 -2.17 11.05 -8.13
CA THR A 148 -1.63 10.54 -9.40
C THR A 148 -1.16 11.70 -10.28
N LEU A 149 -2.01 12.68 -10.51
CA LEU A 149 -1.71 13.83 -11.36
C LEU A 149 -0.69 14.79 -10.73
N TYR A 150 -0.61 14.83 -9.39
CA TYR A 150 0.45 15.58 -8.71
C TYR A 150 1.82 15.01 -9.04
N LEU A 151 2.05 13.72 -8.83
CA LEU A 151 3.34 13.10 -9.13
C LEU A 151 3.63 13.09 -10.64
N TYR A 152 2.62 12.90 -11.47
CA TYR A 152 2.74 13.02 -12.93
C TYR A 152 3.20 14.43 -13.34
N SER A 153 2.54 15.48 -12.82
CA SER A 153 2.85 16.87 -13.16
C SER A 153 4.26 17.32 -12.79
N ILE A 154 4.89 16.65 -11.81
CA ILE A 154 6.28 16.92 -11.40
C ILE A 154 7.28 15.89 -11.96
N GLY A 155 6.86 15.01 -12.87
CA GLY A 155 7.72 14.03 -13.56
C GLY A 155 8.16 12.85 -12.70
N LYS A 156 7.53 12.61 -11.54
CA LYS A 156 7.88 11.52 -10.61
C LYS A 156 7.06 10.25 -10.76
N TYR A 157 6.08 10.27 -11.65
CA TYR A 157 5.17 9.15 -11.88
C TYR A 157 4.66 9.17 -13.32
N ARG A 158 4.50 8.02 -13.93
CA ARG A 158 4.02 7.87 -15.32
C ARG A 158 2.86 6.89 -15.36
N PRO A 159 1.63 7.34 -14.99
CA PRO A 159 0.44 6.49 -15.09
C PRO A 159 0.00 6.37 -16.54
N ASP A 160 -0.67 5.29 -16.88
CA ASP A 160 -1.45 5.23 -18.10
C ASP A 160 -2.77 5.98 -17.90
N LEU A 161 -2.79 7.25 -18.29
CA LEU A 161 -3.98 8.09 -18.20
C LEU A 161 -5.09 7.62 -19.14
N ASN A 162 -4.78 6.86 -20.19
CA ASN A 162 -5.78 6.37 -21.14
C ASN A 162 -6.65 5.26 -20.56
N SER A 163 -6.12 4.50 -19.58
CA SER A 163 -6.87 3.44 -18.89
C SER A 163 -7.92 3.96 -17.91
N LEU A 164 -7.95 5.28 -17.62
CA LEU A 164 -8.84 5.85 -16.61
C LEU A 164 -10.26 6.03 -17.11
N SER A 165 -11.25 5.66 -16.30
CA SER A 165 -12.67 6.00 -16.46
C SER A 165 -13.07 7.06 -15.43
N LEU A 166 -13.49 8.24 -15.90
CA LEU A 166 -13.77 9.38 -15.01
C LEU A 166 -15.27 9.57 -14.71
N GLY A 167 -16.13 8.67 -15.20
CA GLY A 167 -17.59 8.80 -15.08
C GLY A 167 -18.11 8.74 -13.63
N ARG A 168 -17.37 8.08 -12.74
CA ARG A 168 -17.72 7.94 -11.31
C ARG A 168 -17.19 9.06 -10.40
N LEU A 169 -16.44 10.04 -10.95
CA LEU A 169 -15.87 11.11 -10.15
C LEU A 169 -16.90 12.18 -9.82
N ASP A 170 -16.93 12.60 -8.56
CA ASP A 170 -17.53 13.87 -8.18
C ASP A 170 -16.62 15.03 -8.62
N ARG A 171 -17.00 15.67 -9.72
CA ARG A 171 -16.22 16.79 -10.29
C ARG A 171 -16.15 18.00 -9.37
N LYS A 172 -17.17 18.24 -8.52
CA LYS A 172 -17.18 19.33 -7.53
C LYS A 172 -16.15 19.04 -6.43
N GLU A 173 -16.18 17.83 -5.91
CA GLU A 173 -15.22 17.36 -4.88
C GLU A 173 -13.78 17.34 -5.44
N LEU A 174 -13.58 16.85 -6.66
CA LEU A 174 -12.27 16.86 -7.29
C LEU A 174 -11.71 18.30 -7.41
N ARG A 175 -12.53 19.30 -7.81
CA ARG A 175 -12.09 20.70 -7.85
C ARG A 175 -11.73 21.23 -6.48
N ARG A 176 -12.51 20.90 -5.44
CA ARG A 176 -12.22 21.27 -4.05
C ARG A 176 -10.88 20.70 -3.57
N ILE A 177 -10.63 19.42 -3.85
CA ILE A 177 -9.36 18.75 -3.55
C ILE A 177 -8.21 19.38 -4.35
N ALA A 178 -8.39 19.58 -5.65
CA ALA A 178 -7.39 20.16 -6.56
C ALA A 178 -6.91 21.54 -6.11
N GLY A 179 -7.78 22.38 -5.53
CA GLY A 179 -7.43 23.70 -5.01
C GLY A 179 -6.32 23.68 -3.93
N ARG A 180 -6.07 22.55 -3.29
CA ARG A 180 -4.97 22.37 -2.31
C ARG A 180 -3.64 21.98 -2.95
N PHE A 181 -3.65 21.64 -4.25
CA PHE A 181 -2.46 21.22 -5.00
C PHE A 181 -1.82 22.40 -5.75
N PRO A 182 -0.55 22.30 -6.17
CA PRO A 182 0.10 23.33 -6.99
C PRO A 182 -0.63 23.56 -8.30
N LEU A 183 -0.53 24.79 -8.84
CA LEU A 183 -1.18 25.20 -10.11
C LEU A 183 -0.88 24.24 -11.27
N ARG A 184 0.36 23.75 -11.36
CA ARG A 184 0.76 22.74 -12.37
C ARG A 184 -0.10 21.47 -12.29
N THR A 185 -0.43 21.00 -11.08
CA THR A 185 -1.30 19.85 -10.87
C THR A 185 -2.75 20.17 -11.22
N GLN A 186 -3.23 21.35 -10.82
CA GLN A 186 -4.57 21.81 -11.17
C GLN A 186 -4.76 21.89 -12.70
N SER A 187 -3.76 22.41 -13.41
CA SER A 187 -3.74 22.44 -14.89
C SER A 187 -3.79 21.04 -15.49
N ALA A 188 -3.03 20.08 -14.93
CA ALA A 188 -3.06 18.68 -15.38
C ALA A 188 -4.44 18.03 -15.17
N ILE A 189 -5.10 18.29 -14.03
CA ILE A 189 -6.46 17.83 -13.74
C ILE A 189 -7.44 18.42 -14.74
N ASN A 190 -7.41 19.74 -14.95
CA ASN A 190 -8.31 20.42 -15.88
C ASN A 190 -8.14 19.91 -17.32
N LYS A 191 -6.90 19.74 -17.78
CA LYS A 191 -6.59 19.16 -19.10
C LYS A 191 -7.19 17.77 -19.27
N LEU A 192 -7.02 16.90 -18.28
CA LEU A 192 -7.58 15.54 -18.30
C LEU A 192 -9.11 15.56 -18.38
N LEU A 193 -9.77 16.46 -17.62
CA LEU A 193 -11.22 16.59 -17.60
C LEU A 193 -11.78 17.16 -18.91
N MET A 194 -11.02 18.02 -19.62
CA MET A 194 -11.41 18.57 -20.93
C MET A 194 -11.35 17.51 -22.03
N VAL A 195 -10.25 16.76 -22.10
CA VAL A 195 -10.03 15.71 -23.12
C VAL A 195 -11.07 14.59 -23.03
N ARG A 196 -11.68 14.38 -21.87
CA ARG A 196 -12.65 13.31 -21.62
C ARG A 196 -14.10 13.80 -21.50
N LYS A 197 -14.41 14.97 -22.03
CA LYS A 197 -15.78 15.48 -22.20
C LYS A 197 -16.40 15.09 -23.54
N GLY A 198 -15.61 14.63 -24.49
CA GLY A 198 -16.04 14.03 -25.75
C GLY A 198 -16.03 12.52 -25.65
#